data_438e91c208dee07f23b3cc163abbf6fc
#
_entry.id   438e91c208dee07f23b3cc163abbf6fc
#
_cell.length_a   1.000
_cell.length_b   1.000
_cell.length_c   1.000
_cell.angle_alpha   90.00
_cell.angle_beta   90.00
_cell.angle_gamma   90.00
#
_symmetry.space_group_name_H-M   'P 1'
#
loop_
_entity.id
_entity.type
_entity.pdbx_description
1 polymer ?
#
loop_
_entity_poly.entity_id
_entity_poly.type
_entity_poly.pdbx_seq_one_letter_code
_entity_poly.pdbx_strand_id
1 'polypeptide(L)'
;MRGFLRSPRRVLIVVHDLVVTALAMLATLYLRFADGQNGGLDERYQWLLIILPCYLAYAGVIYWYFHLYMAKWRFASLPDLRNIFQAVTVLAISLLVLDYVLLYPTLFGTFFFGKVTIALYWFLQMFFLGGPRIAYRLFRLSRTRHHVKGPDAMPTLIVGRAADTEVLLRAIESGAVKNVMPVGILSPSSADQDHSVRDVPVRGFLTDLEAVVVSLRSQGVHV
;
A
#
# COMPACT_ATOMS: atom_id res chain seq x y z
N MET A 1 4.64 -1.71 -27.77
CA MET A 1 3.55 -2.57 -27.26
C MET A 1 3.92 -4.05 -27.06
N ARG A 2 4.86 -4.63 -27.81
CA ARG A 2 5.23 -6.08 -27.70
C ARG A 2 5.94 -6.51 -26.40
N GLY A 3 6.46 -5.61 -25.59
CA GLY A 3 7.14 -5.94 -24.32
C GLY A 3 6.24 -5.98 -23.07
N PHE A 4 5.00 -5.49 -23.16
CA PHE A 4 4.07 -5.38 -22.04
C PHE A 4 3.47 -6.74 -21.63
N LEU A 5 3.10 -7.56 -22.61
CA LEU A 5 2.48 -8.87 -22.40
C LEU A 5 3.46 -9.98 -21.97
N ARG A 6 4.76 -9.71 -21.97
CA ARG A 6 5.81 -10.71 -21.66
C ARG A 6 6.03 -10.98 -20.17
N SER A 7 5.46 -10.19 -19.25
CA SER A 7 5.60 -10.48 -17.82
C SER A 7 4.25 -10.88 -17.22
N PRO A 8 4.06 -12.17 -16.87
CA PRO A 8 2.78 -12.67 -16.33
C PRO A 8 2.32 -11.90 -15.08
N ARG A 9 3.27 -11.34 -14.32
CA ARG A 9 2.98 -10.55 -13.12
C ARG A 9 2.23 -9.23 -13.43
N ARG A 10 2.55 -8.56 -14.55
CA ARG A 10 1.88 -7.30 -14.92
C ARG A 10 0.45 -7.57 -15.37
N VAL A 11 0.25 -8.63 -16.13
CA VAL A 11 -1.09 -9.05 -16.56
C VAL A 11 -1.95 -9.38 -15.35
N LEU A 12 -1.41 -10.10 -14.36
CA LEU A 12 -2.12 -10.42 -13.12
C LEU A 12 -2.55 -9.15 -12.36
N ILE A 13 -1.69 -8.14 -12.28
CA ILE A 13 -2.03 -6.87 -11.61
C ILE A 13 -3.17 -6.17 -12.33
N VAL A 14 -3.12 -6.07 -13.65
CA VAL A 14 -4.18 -5.42 -14.44
C VAL A 14 -5.50 -6.16 -14.30
N VAL A 15 -5.49 -7.50 -14.39
CA VAL A 15 -6.69 -8.33 -14.23
C VAL A 15 -7.27 -8.16 -12.83
N HIS A 16 -6.41 -8.21 -11.79
CA HIS A 16 -6.84 -7.96 -10.41
C HIS A 16 -7.50 -6.58 -10.26
N ASP A 17 -6.87 -5.52 -10.77
CA ASP A 17 -7.39 -4.16 -10.63
C ASP A 17 -8.73 -3.99 -11.37
N LEU A 18 -8.92 -4.64 -12.53
CA LEU A 18 -10.19 -4.66 -13.25
C LEU A 18 -11.28 -5.46 -12.52
N VAL A 19 -10.94 -6.64 -11.97
CA VAL A 19 -11.86 -7.45 -11.17
C VAL A 19 -12.31 -6.67 -9.93
N VAL A 20 -11.38 -6.04 -9.25
CA VAL A 20 -11.66 -5.20 -8.09
C VAL A 20 -12.58 -4.02 -8.46
N THR A 21 -12.39 -3.43 -9.64
CA THR A 21 -13.25 -2.36 -10.15
C THR A 21 -14.67 -2.86 -10.41
N ALA A 22 -14.81 -4.03 -11.02
CA ALA A 22 -16.12 -4.66 -11.21
C ALA A 22 -16.81 -4.95 -9.87
N LEU A 23 -16.07 -5.52 -8.91
CA LEU A 23 -16.60 -5.81 -7.57
C LEU A 23 -17.00 -4.53 -6.82
N ALA A 24 -16.22 -3.46 -6.91
CA ALA A 24 -16.56 -2.18 -6.30
C ALA A 24 -17.86 -1.61 -6.88
N MET A 25 -18.04 -1.68 -8.20
CA MET A 25 -19.26 -1.23 -8.87
C MET A 25 -20.48 -2.06 -8.43
N LEU A 26 -20.36 -3.40 -8.45
CA LEU A 26 -21.43 -4.31 -8.01
C LEU A 26 -21.78 -4.10 -6.54
N ALA A 27 -20.76 -4.03 -5.67
CA ALA A 27 -20.95 -3.79 -4.24
C ALA A 27 -21.65 -2.46 -3.97
N THR A 28 -21.26 -1.41 -4.70
CA THR A 28 -21.87 -0.09 -4.56
C THR A 28 -23.36 -0.12 -4.92
N LEU A 29 -23.72 -0.75 -6.03
CA LEU A 29 -25.12 -0.86 -6.44
C LEU A 29 -25.91 -1.71 -5.46
N TYR A 30 -25.36 -2.83 -5.02
CA TYR A 30 -25.99 -3.68 -4.02
C TYR A 30 -26.26 -2.91 -2.72
N LEU A 31 -25.24 -2.25 -2.16
CA LEU A 31 -25.37 -1.49 -0.91
C LEU A 31 -26.38 -0.34 -1.01
N ARG A 32 -26.53 0.26 -2.21
CA ARG A 32 -27.40 1.42 -2.38
C ARG A 32 -28.84 1.06 -2.69
N PHE A 33 -29.09 -0.05 -3.36
CA PHE A 33 -30.41 -0.39 -3.91
C PHE A 33 -30.99 -1.70 -3.34
N ALA A 34 -30.30 -2.39 -2.43
CA ALA A 34 -30.78 -3.62 -1.81
C ALA A 34 -32.11 -3.46 -1.06
N ASP A 35 -32.35 -2.26 -0.49
CA ASP A 35 -33.56 -2.00 0.29
C ASP A 35 -34.83 -1.78 -0.55
N GLY A 36 -34.76 -1.81 -1.87
CA GLY A 36 -35.89 -1.68 -2.78
C GLY A 36 -36.53 -0.29 -2.83
N GLN A 37 -36.14 0.64 -1.97
CA GLN A 37 -36.79 1.95 -1.84
C GLN A 37 -36.46 2.94 -2.98
N ASN A 38 -35.42 2.67 -3.77
CA ASN A 38 -34.88 3.59 -4.78
C ASN A 38 -34.97 3.07 -6.22
N GLY A 39 -35.98 2.24 -6.53
CA GLY A 39 -36.10 1.57 -7.83
C GLY A 39 -35.36 0.21 -7.84
N GLY A 40 -36.00 -0.81 -8.43
CA GLY A 40 -35.54 -2.20 -8.30
C GLY A 40 -34.11 -2.44 -8.80
N LEU A 41 -33.40 -3.28 -8.07
CA LEU A 41 -32.09 -3.80 -8.44
C LEU A 41 -32.11 -4.50 -9.80
N ASP A 42 -33.20 -5.22 -10.11
CA ASP A 42 -33.29 -6.10 -11.26
C ASP A 42 -33.17 -5.36 -12.60
N GLU A 43 -33.83 -4.22 -12.70
CA GLU A 43 -33.79 -3.40 -13.92
C GLU A 43 -32.41 -2.76 -14.13
N ARG A 44 -31.76 -2.32 -13.04
CA ARG A 44 -30.42 -1.73 -13.10
C ARG A 44 -29.34 -2.78 -13.37
N TYR A 45 -29.53 -4.02 -12.91
CA TYR A 45 -28.59 -5.11 -13.19
C TYR A 45 -28.50 -5.47 -14.66
N GLN A 46 -29.62 -5.46 -15.37
CA GLN A 46 -29.61 -5.75 -16.81
C GLN A 46 -28.79 -4.71 -17.59
N TRP A 47 -28.99 -3.44 -17.26
CA TRP A 47 -28.23 -2.36 -17.90
C TRP A 47 -26.76 -2.34 -17.46
N LEU A 48 -26.50 -2.68 -16.22
CA LEU A 48 -25.13 -2.76 -15.71
C LEU A 48 -24.31 -3.81 -16.47
N LEU A 49 -24.88 -4.97 -16.82
CA LEU A 49 -24.19 -5.99 -17.60
C LEU A 49 -23.74 -5.50 -18.97
N ILE A 50 -24.45 -4.52 -19.55
CA ILE A 50 -24.08 -3.91 -20.82
C ILE A 50 -23.03 -2.82 -20.62
N ILE A 51 -23.19 -1.98 -19.59
CA ILE A 51 -22.33 -0.84 -19.32
C ILE A 51 -20.99 -1.28 -18.72
N LEU A 52 -20.98 -2.32 -17.89
CA LEU A 52 -19.81 -2.79 -17.13
C LEU A 52 -18.59 -3.11 -18.02
N PRO A 53 -18.70 -3.89 -19.11
CA PRO A 53 -17.55 -4.19 -19.94
C PRO A 53 -16.96 -2.94 -20.61
N CYS A 54 -17.80 -2.01 -21.07
CA CYS A 54 -17.35 -0.74 -21.63
C CYS A 54 -16.63 0.10 -20.57
N TYR A 55 -17.19 0.14 -19.37
CA TYR A 55 -16.61 0.86 -18.25
C TYR A 55 -15.27 0.25 -17.79
N LEU A 56 -15.16 -1.09 -17.74
CA LEU A 56 -13.90 -1.77 -17.42
C LEU A 56 -12.83 -1.54 -18.47
N ALA A 57 -13.19 -1.50 -19.76
CA ALA A 57 -12.27 -1.14 -20.83
C ALA A 57 -11.74 0.30 -20.65
N TYR A 58 -12.64 1.24 -20.35
CA TYR A 58 -12.27 2.61 -20.03
C TYR A 58 -11.38 2.71 -18.78
N ALA A 59 -11.75 2.02 -17.69
CA ALA A 59 -10.95 1.95 -16.47
C ALA A 59 -9.54 1.40 -16.74
N GLY A 60 -9.43 0.39 -17.61
CA GLY A 60 -8.13 -0.14 -18.05
C GLY A 60 -7.24 0.90 -18.73
N VAL A 61 -7.82 1.77 -19.57
CA VAL A 61 -7.10 2.90 -20.21
C VAL A 61 -6.63 3.90 -19.16
N ILE A 62 -7.49 4.27 -18.20
CA ILE A 62 -7.14 5.17 -17.10
C ILE A 62 -6.02 4.58 -16.23
N TYR A 63 -6.11 3.30 -15.85
CA TYR A 63 -5.07 2.63 -15.08
C TYR A 63 -3.74 2.54 -15.83
N TRP A 64 -3.81 2.38 -17.15
CA TRP A 64 -2.62 2.42 -17.99
C TRP A 64 -2.00 3.83 -18.01
N TYR A 65 -2.80 4.87 -18.15
CA TYR A 65 -2.34 6.26 -18.13
C TYR A 65 -1.65 6.64 -16.80
N PHE A 66 -2.26 6.27 -15.66
CA PHE A 66 -1.71 6.53 -14.34
C PHE A 66 -0.64 5.50 -13.90
N HIS A 67 -0.19 4.62 -14.79
CA HIS A 67 0.89 3.65 -14.57
C HIS A 67 0.66 2.69 -13.38
N LEU A 68 -0.59 2.38 -13.02
CA LEU A 68 -0.92 1.48 -11.91
C LEU A 68 -0.31 0.09 -12.10
N TYR A 69 -0.11 -0.36 -13.34
CA TYR A 69 0.52 -1.63 -13.69
C TYR A 69 2.04 -1.68 -13.38
N MET A 70 2.68 -0.52 -13.20
CA MET A 70 4.10 -0.44 -12.82
C MET A 70 4.31 -0.57 -11.32
N ALA A 71 3.25 -0.41 -10.52
CA ALA A 71 3.31 -0.54 -9.09
C ALA A 71 3.82 -1.93 -8.69
N LYS A 72 5.05 -1.97 -8.18
CA LYS A 72 5.58 -3.19 -7.58
C LYS A 72 4.92 -3.35 -6.21
N TRP A 73 4.00 -4.28 -6.07
CA TRP A 73 3.34 -4.59 -4.79
C TRP A 73 4.33 -4.72 -3.62
N ARG A 74 5.55 -5.06 -3.95
CA ARG A 74 6.66 -5.18 -2.99
C ARG A 74 7.10 -3.84 -2.39
N PHE A 75 6.86 -2.71 -3.06
CA PHE A 75 7.31 -1.38 -2.68
C PHE A 75 6.16 -0.37 -2.87
N ALA A 76 4.97 -0.65 -2.32
CA ALA A 76 3.90 0.34 -2.34
C ALA A 76 4.42 1.64 -1.70
N SER A 77 4.65 2.63 -2.54
CA SER A 77 5.19 3.94 -2.14
C SER A 77 4.07 4.97 -2.03
N LEU A 78 4.32 6.09 -1.37
CA LEU A 78 3.37 7.21 -1.34
C LEU A 78 2.96 7.67 -2.75
N PRO A 79 3.87 7.74 -3.76
CA PRO A 79 3.49 8.00 -5.15
C PRO A 79 2.49 7.01 -5.74
N ASP A 80 2.55 5.73 -5.38
CA ASP A 80 1.59 4.72 -5.89
C ASP A 80 0.17 4.99 -5.36
N LEU A 81 0.04 5.37 -4.08
CA LEU A 81 -1.25 5.74 -3.50
C LEU A 81 -1.82 7.00 -4.13
N ARG A 82 -0.96 7.98 -4.44
CA ARG A 82 -1.37 9.19 -5.17
C ARG A 82 -1.91 8.85 -6.57
N ASN A 83 -1.24 7.95 -7.29
CA ASN A 83 -1.69 7.53 -8.62
C ASN A 83 -3.05 6.81 -8.55
N ILE A 84 -3.26 5.96 -7.53
CA ILE A 84 -4.55 5.31 -7.29
C ILE A 84 -5.63 6.37 -7.01
N PHE A 85 -5.36 7.32 -6.12
CA PHE A 85 -6.28 8.40 -5.79
C PHE A 85 -6.69 9.18 -7.03
N GLN A 86 -5.73 9.58 -7.85
CA GLN A 86 -5.98 10.32 -9.10
C GLN A 86 -6.81 9.48 -10.09
N ALA A 87 -6.44 8.22 -10.31
CA ALA A 87 -7.14 7.35 -11.23
C ALA A 87 -8.61 7.11 -10.80
N VAL A 88 -8.82 6.81 -9.51
CA VAL A 88 -10.17 6.58 -8.96
C VAL A 88 -11.02 7.86 -9.02
N THR A 89 -10.41 9.02 -8.74
CA THR A 89 -11.11 10.31 -8.83
C THR A 89 -11.53 10.62 -10.26
N VAL A 90 -10.65 10.39 -11.24
CA VAL A 90 -11.00 10.56 -12.66
C VAL A 90 -12.13 9.62 -13.06
N LEU A 91 -12.09 8.35 -12.62
CA LEU A 91 -13.16 7.39 -12.91
C LEU A 91 -14.50 7.81 -12.28
N ALA A 92 -14.51 8.30 -11.04
CA ALA A 92 -15.71 8.76 -10.37
C ALA A 92 -16.31 10.02 -11.05
N ILE A 93 -15.45 10.98 -11.43
CA ILE A 93 -15.89 12.16 -12.20
C ILE A 93 -16.45 11.76 -13.57
N SER A 94 -15.80 10.80 -14.24
CA SER A 94 -16.29 10.30 -15.55
C SER A 94 -17.65 9.62 -15.42
N LEU A 95 -17.88 8.85 -14.35
CA LEU A 95 -19.19 8.27 -14.06
C LEU A 95 -20.25 9.35 -13.80
N LEU A 96 -19.88 10.40 -13.07
CA LEU A 96 -20.79 11.52 -12.81
C LEU A 96 -21.18 12.24 -14.10
N VAL A 97 -20.21 12.50 -14.97
CA VAL A 97 -20.46 13.12 -16.28
C VAL A 97 -21.32 12.19 -17.15
N LEU A 98 -21.02 10.89 -17.16
CA LEU A 98 -21.79 9.89 -17.90
C LEU A 98 -23.25 9.86 -17.44
N ASP A 99 -23.47 9.81 -16.11
CA ASP A 99 -24.82 9.76 -15.52
C ASP A 99 -25.62 11.04 -15.84
N TYR A 100 -25.00 12.22 -15.73
CA TYR A 100 -25.66 13.49 -15.95
C TYR A 100 -25.89 13.84 -17.42
N VAL A 101 -24.94 13.49 -18.32
CA VAL A 101 -24.96 13.95 -19.72
C VAL A 101 -25.63 12.91 -20.62
N LEU A 102 -25.38 11.63 -20.41
CA LEU A 102 -25.85 10.57 -21.32
C LEU A 102 -27.02 9.78 -20.73
N LEU A 103 -26.95 9.33 -19.48
CA LEU A 103 -27.94 8.42 -18.97
C LEU A 103 -29.25 9.10 -18.56
N TYR A 104 -29.15 10.23 -17.88
CA TYR A 104 -30.33 10.98 -17.41
C TYR A 104 -31.22 11.49 -18.56
N PRO A 105 -30.71 12.27 -19.55
CA PRO A 105 -31.57 12.88 -20.55
C PRO A 105 -32.04 11.92 -21.63
N THR A 106 -31.27 10.86 -21.93
CA THR A 106 -31.53 10.04 -23.14
C THR A 106 -32.13 8.67 -22.85
N LEU A 107 -31.88 8.05 -21.70
CA LEU A 107 -32.23 6.65 -21.50
C LEU A 107 -33.25 6.43 -20.37
N PHE A 108 -33.14 7.13 -19.25
CA PHE A 108 -33.87 6.76 -18.05
C PHE A 108 -34.78 7.82 -17.46
N GLY A 109 -34.62 9.12 -17.81
CA GLY A 109 -35.36 10.21 -17.14
C GLY A 109 -35.07 10.33 -15.63
N THR A 110 -34.30 9.44 -15.07
CA THR A 110 -33.83 9.44 -13.67
C THR A 110 -32.35 9.13 -13.67
N PHE A 111 -31.62 9.57 -12.62
CA PHE A 111 -30.21 9.24 -12.47
C PHE A 111 -30.01 7.74 -12.27
N PHE A 112 -29.20 7.13 -13.12
CA PHE A 112 -28.91 5.70 -13.04
C PHE A 112 -28.08 5.36 -11.79
N PHE A 113 -26.99 6.09 -11.58
CA PHE A 113 -26.16 5.93 -10.38
C PHE A 113 -26.58 6.89 -9.26
N GLY A 114 -26.74 8.18 -9.55
CA GLY A 114 -26.95 9.22 -8.58
C GLY A 114 -25.70 9.60 -7.78
N LYS A 115 -25.70 10.79 -7.20
CA LYS A 115 -24.52 11.38 -6.52
C LYS A 115 -24.00 10.52 -5.36
N VAL A 116 -24.91 9.95 -4.54
CA VAL A 116 -24.54 9.14 -3.37
C VAL A 116 -23.87 7.84 -3.81
N THR A 117 -24.41 7.21 -4.86
CA THR A 117 -23.83 5.98 -5.41
C THR A 117 -22.42 6.20 -5.95
N ILE A 118 -22.20 7.32 -6.65
CA ILE A 118 -20.88 7.66 -7.21
C ILE A 118 -19.88 7.95 -6.07
N ALA A 119 -20.31 8.66 -5.01
CA ALA A 119 -19.47 8.89 -3.84
C ALA A 119 -19.12 7.57 -3.14
N LEU A 120 -20.10 6.67 -2.94
CA LEU A 120 -19.88 5.35 -2.36
C LEU A 120 -18.94 4.51 -3.22
N TYR A 121 -19.10 4.53 -4.55
CA TYR A 121 -18.20 3.89 -5.48
C TYR A 121 -16.77 4.41 -5.33
N TRP A 122 -16.58 5.73 -5.24
CA TRP A 122 -15.27 6.32 -5.05
C TRP A 122 -14.57 5.79 -3.79
N PHE A 123 -15.30 5.73 -2.65
CA PHE A 123 -14.75 5.21 -1.40
C PHE A 123 -14.43 3.70 -1.50
N LEU A 124 -15.36 2.89 -2.00
CA LEU A 124 -15.14 1.45 -2.14
C LEU A 124 -13.99 1.15 -3.10
N GLN A 125 -13.91 1.86 -4.21
CA GLN A 125 -12.84 1.69 -5.18
C GLN A 125 -11.48 2.04 -4.59
N MET A 126 -11.38 3.14 -3.83
CA MET A 126 -10.16 3.50 -3.10
C MET A 126 -9.78 2.41 -2.09
N PHE A 127 -10.74 1.92 -1.35
CA PHE A 127 -10.52 0.88 -0.34
C PHE A 127 -10.06 -0.43 -0.98
N PHE A 128 -10.72 -0.89 -2.03
CA PHE A 128 -10.39 -2.16 -2.68
C PHE A 128 -9.08 -2.11 -3.49
N LEU A 129 -8.74 -0.99 -4.13
CA LEU A 129 -7.46 -0.85 -4.84
C LEU A 129 -6.29 -0.53 -3.91
N GLY A 130 -6.49 0.35 -2.93
CA GLY A 130 -5.45 0.80 -2.01
C GLY A 130 -5.24 -0.14 -0.84
N GLY A 131 -6.32 -0.69 -0.27
CA GLY A 131 -6.30 -1.53 0.92
C GLY A 131 -5.36 -2.74 0.83
N PRO A 132 -5.48 -3.61 -0.18
CA PRO A 132 -4.60 -4.76 -0.34
C PRO A 132 -3.13 -4.37 -0.49
N ARG A 133 -2.83 -3.26 -1.15
CA ARG A 133 -1.45 -2.75 -1.34
C ARG A 133 -0.86 -2.26 -0.03
N ILE A 134 -1.65 -1.53 0.77
CA ILE A 134 -1.25 -1.07 2.11
C ILE A 134 -1.11 -2.27 3.06
N ALA A 135 -2.09 -3.18 3.07
CA ALA A 135 -2.07 -4.37 3.92
C ALA A 135 -0.84 -5.24 3.66
N TYR A 136 -0.51 -5.49 2.39
CA TYR A 136 0.69 -6.23 2.01
C TYR A 136 1.98 -5.55 2.49
N ARG A 137 2.05 -4.22 2.37
CA ARG A 137 3.19 -3.43 2.87
C ARG A 137 3.33 -3.57 4.38
N LEU A 138 2.24 -3.39 5.14
CA LEU A 138 2.23 -3.49 6.60
C LEU A 138 2.61 -4.91 7.06
N PHE A 139 2.02 -5.93 6.43
CA PHE A 139 2.34 -7.33 6.72
C PHE A 139 3.82 -7.63 6.48
N ARG A 140 4.38 -7.12 5.40
CA ARG A 140 5.80 -7.32 5.11
C ARG A 140 6.70 -6.60 6.11
N LEU A 141 6.39 -5.35 6.46
CA LEU A 141 7.14 -4.61 7.48
C LEU A 141 7.09 -5.32 8.84
N SER A 142 5.92 -5.82 9.23
CA SER A 142 5.73 -6.62 10.44
C SER A 142 6.60 -7.89 10.41
N ARG A 143 6.57 -8.64 9.30
CA ARG A 143 7.37 -9.85 9.14
C ARG A 143 8.88 -9.58 9.20
N THR A 144 9.34 -8.49 8.61
CA THR A 144 10.76 -8.12 8.65
C THR A 144 11.20 -7.76 10.06
N ARG A 145 10.35 -7.07 10.84
CA ARG A 145 10.62 -6.78 12.26
C ARG A 145 10.69 -8.03 13.12
N HIS A 146 9.90 -9.05 12.85
CA HIS A 146 9.97 -10.33 13.56
C HIS A 146 11.24 -11.12 13.24
N HIS A 147 11.78 -11.01 12.03
CA HIS A 147 13.06 -11.67 11.67
C HIS A 147 14.28 -11.01 12.33
N VAL A 148 14.23 -9.71 12.63
CA VAL A 148 15.29 -9.01 13.39
C VAL A 148 15.32 -9.47 14.85
N LYS A 149 14.20 -9.97 15.40
CA LYS A 149 14.07 -10.50 16.78
C LYS A 149 13.92 -12.03 16.81
N GLY A 150 14.28 -12.73 15.74
CA GLY A 150 14.20 -14.20 15.70
C GLY A 150 15.19 -14.88 16.67
N PRO A 151 14.93 -16.14 17.02
CA PRO A 151 15.80 -16.90 17.96
C PRO A 151 17.25 -17.05 17.47
N ASP A 152 17.48 -16.90 16.16
CA ASP A 152 18.81 -16.97 15.54
C ASP A 152 19.49 -15.61 15.35
N ALA A 153 18.88 -14.51 15.83
CA ALA A 153 19.43 -13.18 15.68
C ALA A 153 20.58 -12.97 16.70
N MET A 154 21.78 -12.68 16.19
CA MET A 154 22.94 -12.39 17.02
C MET A 154 22.88 -10.96 17.57
N PRO A 155 22.90 -10.77 18.91
CA PRO A 155 23.05 -9.46 19.50
C PRO A 155 24.35 -8.82 19.05
N THR A 156 24.26 -7.63 18.47
CA THR A 156 25.39 -6.98 17.82
C THR A 156 25.52 -5.53 18.25
N LEU A 157 26.71 -5.12 18.70
CA LEU A 157 27.08 -3.73 18.90
C LEU A 157 27.57 -3.15 17.57
N ILE A 158 27.01 -2.01 17.19
CA ILE A 158 27.41 -1.32 15.98
C ILE A 158 28.37 -0.20 16.35
N VAL A 159 29.50 -0.10 15.63
CA VAL A 159 30.49 0.93 15.82
C VAL A 159 30.44 1.90 14.64
N GLY A 160 30.20 3.18 14.89
CA GLY A 160 30.17 4.21 13.86
C GLY A 160 29.41 5.47 14.28
N ARG A 161 29.52 6.52 13.47
CA ARG A 161 28.75 7.75 13.70
C ARG A 161 27.25 7.48 13.49
N ALA A 162 26.40 8.25 14.17
CA ALA A 162 24.96 8.13 14.08
C ALA A 162 24.44 8.11 12.63
N ALA A 163 24.96 8.99 11.76
CA ALA A 163 24.59 9.08 10.35
C ALA A 163 24.93 7.81 9.54
N ASP A 164 26.13 7.24 9.75
CA ASP A 164 26.57 6.02 9.04
C ASP A 164 25.80 4.78 9.53
N THR A 165 25.54 4.76 10.83
CA THR A 165 24.80 3.69 11.49
C THR A 165 23.34 3.64 11.04
N GLU A 166 22.73 4.80 10.74
CA GLU A 166 21.36 4.85 10.21
C GLU A 166 21.21 4.05 8.92
N VAL A 167 22.19 4.13 8.02
CA VAL A 167 22.18 3.39 6.74
C VAL A 167 22.20 1.88 7.00
N LEU A 168 23.04 1.42 7.93
CA LEU A 168 23.14 0.00 8.32
C LEU A 168 21.85 -0.47 8.99
N LEU A 169 21.31 0.31 9.95
CA LEU A 169 20.05 -0.03 10.62
C LEU A 169 18.89 -0.12 9.62
N ARG A 170 18.85 0.77 8.62
CA ARG A 170 17.88 0.69 7.52
C ARG A 170 18.04 -0.58 6.70
N ALA A 171 19.27 -1.03 6.45
CA ALA A 171 19.55 -2.29 5.76
C ALA A 171 19.10 -3.51 6.60
N ILE A 172 19.31 -3.50 7.90
CA ILE A 172 18.83 -4.53 8.83
C ILE A 172 17.29 -4.55 8.85
N GLU A 173 16.64 -3.40 9.04
CA GLU A 173 15.18 -3.28 9.04
C GLU A 173 14.54 -3.70 7.71
N SER A 174 15.19 -3.44 6.59
CA SER A 174 14.71 -3.86 5.27
C SER A 174 14.87 -5.36 5.00
N GLY A 175 15.60 -6.08 5.87
CA GLY A 175 15.95 -7.49 5.72
C GLY A 175 17.05 -7.76 4.70
N ALA A 176 17.78 -6.73 4.28
CA ALA A 176 18.98 -6.89 3.44
C ALA A 176 20.13 -7.52 4.24
N VAL A 177 20.24 -7.18 5.52
CA VAL A 177 21.13 -7.81 6.49
C VAL A 177 20.26 -8.69 7.41
N LYS A 178 20.60 -9.96 7.53
CA LYS A 178 19.83 -10.94 8.31
C LYS A 178 20.61 -11.38 9.53
N ASN A 179 19.87 -11.91 10.52
CA ASN A 179 20.43 -12.52 11.72
C ASN A 179 21.26 -11.55 12.59
N VAL A 180 21.03 -10.24 12.47
CA VAL A 180 21.67 -9.22 13.28
C VAL A 180 20.62 -8.52 14.13
N MET A 181 20.80 -8.51 15.44
CA MET A 181 19.97 -7.78 16.41
C MET A 181 20.81 -6.63 17.00
N PRO A 182 20.62 -5.39 16.54
CA PRO A 182 21.37 -4.27 17.10
C PRO A 182 20.92 -3.98 18.54
N VAL A 183 21.85 -4.07 19.50
CA VAL A 183 21.59 -3.84 20.92
C VAL A 183 22.16 -2.52 21.43
N GLY A 184 22.98 -1.85 20.64
CA GLY A 184 23.54 -0.56 20.95
C GLY A 184 24.49 -0.06 19.87
N ILE A 185 24.81 1.22 19.94
CA ILE A 185 25.74 1.90 19.06
C ILE A 185 26.86 2.49 19.92
N LEU A 186 28.09 2.36 19.45
CA LEU A 186 29.24 3.08 20.00
C LEU A 186 29.67 4.13 18.98
N SER A 187 29.55 5.41 19.35
CA SER A 187 29.92 6.52 18.46
C SER A 187 31.24 7.17 18.90
N PRO A 188 32.11 7.52 17.94
CA PRO A 188 33.30 8.33 18.24
C PRO A 188 32.94 9.79 18.47
N SER A 189 31.72 10.23 18.22
CA SER A 189 31.28 11.63 18.33
C SER A 189 30.57 11.90 19.64
N SER A 190 30.96 12.95 20.35
CA SER A 190 30.27 13.40 21.55
C SER A 190 28.87 13.97 21.26
N ALA A 191 28.63 14.44 20.05
CA ALA A 191 27.32 14.95 19.65
C ALA A 191 26.25 13.84 19.53
N ASP A 192 26.64 12.58 19.40
CA ASP A 192 25.74 11.44 19.25
C ASP A 192 25.37 10.82 20.60
N GLN A 193 25.98 11.26 21.70
CA GLN A 193 25.72 10.71 23.03
C GLN A 193 24.28 11.04 23.48
N ASP A 194 23.71 10.16 24.30
CA ASP A 194 22.33 10.25 24.81
C ASP A 194 21.23 10.30 23.73
N HIS A 195 21.59 9.98 22.48
CA HIS A 195 20.63 9.87 21.39
C HIS A 195 20.35 8.41 21.06
N SER A 196 19.21 8.17 20.39
CA SER A 196 18.89 6.88 19.80
C SER A 196 18.75 7.05 18.28
N VAL A 197 19.29 6.12 17.53
CA VAL A 197 19.13 6.05 16.08
C VAL A 197 18.19 4.90 15.78
N ARG A 198 16.98 5.20 15.26
CA ARG A 198 15.96 4.19 14.91
C ARG A 198 15.68 3.21 16.06
N ASP A 199 15.44 3.71 17.24
CA ASP A 199 15.17 2.96 18.47
C ASP A 199 16.39 2.16 19.04
N VAL A 200 17.58 2.29 18.44
CA VAL A 200 18.82 1.70 19.00
C VAL A 200 19.59 2.79 19.75
N PRO A 201 19.84 2.61 21.06
CA PRO A 201 20.50 3.63 21.88
C PRO A 201 22.00 3.73 21.57
N VAL A 202 22.54 4.93 21.56
CA VAL A 202 23.98 5.17 21.63
C VAL A 202 24.42 4.94 23.09
N ARG A 203 25.29 3.95 23.32
CA ARG A 203 25.64 3.49 24.66
C ARG A 203 26.96 4.06 25.20
N GLY A 204 27.71 4.73 24.36
CA GLY A 204 28.98 5.33 24.77
C GLY A 204 29.98 5.49 23.64
N PHE A 205 31.22 5.78 24.01
CA PHE A 205 32.33 5.90 23.08
C PHE A 205 32.94 4.52 22.76
N LEU A 206 33.76 4.47 21.74
CA LEU A 206 34.52 3.27 21.38
C LEU A 206 35.45 2.81 22.52
N THR A 207 35.96 3.74 23.31
CA THR A 207 36.78 3.49 24.52
C THR A 207 36.04 2.73 25.62
N ASP A 208 34.70 2.85 25.61
CA ASP A 208 33.84 2.26 26.63
C ASP A 208 33.37 0.85 26.27
N LEU A 209 33.91 0.25 25.19
CA LEU A 209 33.49 -1.04 24.64
C LEU A 209 33.44 -2.13 25.72
N GLU A 210 34.49 -2.27 26.54
CA GLU A 210 34.56 -3.30 27.57
C GLU A 210 33.48 -3.10 28.63
N ALA A 211 33.28 -1.87 29.09
CA ALA A 211 32.25 -1.54 30.08
C ALA A 211 30.84 -1.80 29.55
N VAL A 212 30.59 -1.46 28.30
CA VAL A 212 29.30 -1.69 27.64
C VAL A 212 29.02 -3.18 27.43
N VAL A 213 30.02 -3.97 27.02
CA VAL A 213 29.90 -5.43 26.87
C VAL A 213 29.61 -6.10 28.22
N VAL A 214 30.32 -5.72 29.30
CA VAL A 214 30.07 -6.23 30.66
C VAL A 214 28.64 -5.89 31.11
N SER A 215 28.21 -4.65 30.87
CA SER A 215 26.83 -4.21 31.19
C SER A 215 25.79 -5.01 30.41
N LEU A 216 25.98 -5.28 29.13
CA LEU A 216 25.07 -6.10 28.32
C LEU A 216 25.04 -7.55 28.79
N ARG A 217 26.17 -8.13 29.14
CA ARG A 217 26.23 -9.49 29.71
C ARG A 217 25.48 -9.59 31.01
N SER A 218 25.58 -8.61 31.90
CA SER A 218 24.81 -8.56 33.16
C SER A 218 23.31 -8.51 32.95
N GLN A 219 22.87 -8.02 31.77
CA GLN A 219 21.47 -7.98 31.30
C GLN A 219 21.05 -9.26 30.55
N GLY A 220 21.92 -10.27 30.47
CA GLY A 220 21.66 -11.53 29.78
C GLY A 220 21.85 -11.49 28.27
N VAL A 221 22.47 -10.43 27.75
CA VAL A 221 22.73 -10.26 26.31
C VAL A 221 24.18 -10.61 26.01
N HIS A 222 24.40 -11.71 25.31
CA HIS A 222 25.73 -12.14 24.88
C HIS A 222 26.03 -11.52 23.49
N VAL A 223 26.91 -10.54 23.46
CA VAL A 223 27.36 -9.82 22.26
C VAL A 223 28.70 -10.42 21.81
#